data_42733825a6a78f223c02a8399a2a9807
#
_entry.id   42733825a6a78f223c02a8399a2a9807
#
_cell.length_a   1.000
_cell.length_b   1.000
_cell.length_c   1.000
_cell.angle_alpha   90.00
_cell.angle_beta   90.00
_cell.angle_gamma   90.00
#
_symmetry.space_group_name_H-M   'P 1'
#
loop_
_entity.id
_entity.type
_entity.pdbx_description
1 polymer ?
#
loop_
_entity_poly.entity_id
_entity_poly.type
_entity_poly.pdbx_seq_one_letter_code
_entity_poly.pdbx_strand_id
1 'polypeptide(L)'
;NSINGVKMHGNRDLLTGVLRDEMGFKGVVVGDWNAHGQIDGCTVSDCPQALLAGLDIYMVPDDWKALLENLVAQVEDGTIPMARLDEAVGRVLRLKLRLGLLDPDAKKPSARGDGGDFAQLGSPSHRALAREAVAKSQVLLKNDGVLPLKRGARVLVAGSAADDIAKAAGGWTLTWQGGGELDNSYFPNATSIYRAISDEARAAGGSATLASDGATDPGGYDAAIVVFGEEPYAEFVGDRKTMVFDDTEGLELLRKYKAAGVPTVAVFLSGRPMWMNRELNAADAFVASWLPGSEGAGVSDILFGKRDTTGRLSFSWPADCGGAPVNGPDGALFNVGYGLSLSDRRAVPTLPEKCGYLNEAKATSWYDLGRLGSGILAFGGDTRLPNLRGEGGGIVARGLDKDRQEDAREITFGPGATLALEQSGSGSGDFRILYNLASQPAGKVTLTVGDEEIDITRNLALSAGKDWREMIITEDCAPDLGNRIAITSAAPMTIQIARIARQD
;
A
#
# COMPACT_ATOMS: atom_id res chain seq x y z
N ASN A 1 -17.03 -6.26 -1.72
CA ASN A 1 -17.89 -5.08 -1.82
C ASN A 1 -19.34 -5.41 -1.50
N SER A 2 -20.16 -4.37 -1.20
CA SER A 2 -21.59 -4.48 -0.99
C SER A 2 -22.32 -3.34 -1.71
N ILE A 3 -23.58 -3.61 -2.08
CA ILE A 3 -24.50 -2.59 -2.61
C ILE A 3 -25.71 -2.54 -1.67
N ASN A 4 -26.01 -1.36 -1.13
CA ASN A 4 -27.08 -1.15 -0.17
C ASN A 4 -27.04 -2.13 1.03
N GLY A 5 -25.84 -2.42 1.52
CA GLY A 5 -25.62 -3.34 2.64
C GLY A 5 -25.60 -4.84 2.27
N VAL A 6 -25.99 -5.23 1.07
CA VAL A 6 -25.94 -6.63 0.62
C VAL A 6 -24.57 -6.95 0.04
N LYS A 7 -23.86 -7.95 0.61
CA LYS A 7 -22.57 -8.43 0.09
C LYS A 7 -22.73 -8.97 -1.32
N MET A 8 -21.83 -8.55 -2.24
CA MET A 8 -21.95 -8.83 -3.67
C MET A 8 -21.96 -10.33 -3.97
N HIS A 9 -21.15 -11.13 -3.28
CA HIS A 9 -21.09 -12.60 -3.45
C HIS A 9 -22.39 -13.33 -3.10
N GLY A 10 -23.26 -12.73 -2.27
CA GLY A 10 -24.59 -13.24 -1.93
C GLY A 10 -25.74 -12.51 -2.63
N ASN A 11 -25.44 -11.54 -3.50
CA ASN A 11 -26.44 -10.71 -4.14
C ASN A 11 -27.03 -11.37 -5.39
N ARG A 12 -28.00 -12.27 -5.19
CA ARG A 12 -28.66 -13.03 -6.25
C ARG A 12 -29.36 -12.11 -7.27
N ASP A 13 -29.96 -11.02 -6.82
CA ASP A 13 -30.70 -10.12 -7.71
C ASP A 13 -29.76 -9.49 -8.75
N LEU A 14 -28.57 -9.09 -8.35
CA LEU A 14 -27.59 -8.52 -9.26
C LEU A 14 -26.80 -9.59 -10.04
N LEU A 15 -26.34 -10.67 -9.39
CA LEU A 15 -25.53 -11.69 -10.06
C LEU A 15 -26.34 -12.58 -11.00
N THR A 16 -27.52 -12.96 -10.60
CA THR A 16 -28.42 -13.80 -11.43
C THR A 16 -29.42 -12.94 -12.18
N GLY A 17 -30.24 -12.17 -11.48
CA GLY A 17 -31.32 -11.40 -12.10
C GLY A 17 -30.81 -10.41 -13.15
N VAL A 18 -29.96 -9.47 -12.76
CA VAL A 18 -29.48 -8.44 -13.70
C VAL A 18 -28.41 -8.99 -14.63
N LEU A 19 -27.29 -9.50 -14.08
CA LEU A 19 -26.12 -9.85 -14.90
C LEU A 19 -26.43 -11.00 -15.86
N ARG A 20 -27.09 -12.07 -15.39
CA ARG A 20 -27.35 -13.25 -16.22
C ARG A 20 -28.65 -13.18 -17.01
N ASP A 21 -29.77 -12.87 -16.32
CA ASP A 21 -31.07 -12.97 -16.93
C ASP A 21 -31.39 -11.77 -17.83
N GLU A 22 -31.14 -10.53 -17.37
CA GLU A 22 -31.42 -9.34 -18.17
C GLU A 22 -30.31 -9.04 -19.18
N MET A 23 -29.02 -9.02 -18.73
CA MET A 23 -27.90 -8.70 -19.59
C MET A 23 -27.40 -9.89 -20.44
N GLY A 24 -27.82 -11.12 -20.13
CA GLY A 24 -27.47 -12.33 -20.89
C GLY A 24 -26.01 -12.76 -20.75
N PHE A 25 -25.31 -12.40 -19.66
CA PHE A 25 -23.91 -12.76 -19.46
C PHE A 25 -23.72 -14.28 -19.37
N LYS A 26 -22.87 -14.83 -20.26
CA LYS A 26 -22.61 -16.29 -20.37
C LYS A 26 -21.25 -16.70 -19.80
N GLY A 27 -20.46 -15.73 -19.29
CA GLY A 27 -19.13 -15.98 -18.72
C GLY A 27 -19.19 -16.58 -17.31
N VAL A 28 -18.01 -16.83 -16.76
CA VAL A 28 -17.81 -17.35 -15.40
C VAL A 28 -17.78 -16.18 -14.42
N VAL A 29 -18.44 -16.32 -13.28
CA VAL A 29 -18.33 -15.40 -12.13
C VAL A 29 -17.41 -16.02 -11.10
N VAL A 30 -16.29 -15.35 -10.84
CA VAL A 30 -15.27 -15.77 -9.87
C VAL A 30 -15.39 -14.93 -8.61
N GLY A 31 -15.30 -15.56 -7.45
CA GLY A 31 -15.28 -14.88 -6.16
C GLY A 31 -13.95 -14.18 -5.90
N ASP A 32 -13.95 -13.31 -4.90
CA ASP A 32 -12.75 -12.72 -4.35
C ASP A 32 -12.23 -13.53 -3.16
N TRP A 33 -11.03 -13.24 -2.68
CA TRP A 33 -10.32 -13.92 -1.59
C TRP A 33 -11.19 -14.02 -0.32
N ASN A 34 -11.60 -15.26 0.04
CA ASN A 34 -12.46 -15.55 1.19
C ASN A 34 -13.76 -14.73 1.30
N ALA A 35 -14.13 -13.97 0.26
CA ALA A 35 -15.22 -12.99 0.35
C ALA A 35 -16.62 -13.61 0.51
N HIS A 36 -16.81 -14.88 0.15
CA HIS A 36 -18.06 -15.60 0.43
C HIS A 36 -18.31 -15.75 1.94
N GLY A 37 -17.27 -15.85 2.76
CA GLY A 37 -17.38 -15.90 4.22
C GLY A 37 -17.90 -14.61 4.86
N GLN A 38 -17.98 -13.49 4.09
CA GLN A 38 -18.56 -12.23 4.55
C GLN A 38 -20.08 -12.13 4.35
N ILE A 39 -20.73 -13.14 3.78
CA ILE A 39 -22.19 -13.20 3.63
C ILE A 39 -22.79 -13.62 4.97
N ASP A 40 -23.85 -12.97 5.40
CA ASP A 40 -24.54 -13.32 6.64
C ASP A 40 -24.91 -14.82 6.68
N GLY A 41 -24.52 -15.49 7.76
CA GLY A 41 -24.73 -16.91 7.96
C GLY A 41 -23.74 -17.83 7.21
N CYS A 42 -22.73 -17.26 6.55
CA CYS A 42 -21.64 -18.01 5.92
C CYS A 42 -20.37 -18.01 6.77
N THR A 43 -19.53 -19.01 6.51
CA THR A 43 -18.12 -19.02 6.90
C THR A 43 -17.26 -19.25 5.66
N VAL A 44 -15.93 -19.14 5.80
CA VAL A 44 -15.00 -19.41 4.67
C VAL A 44 -15.12 -20.86 4.17
N SER A 45 -15.43 -21.81 5.05
CA SER A 45 -15.58 -23.23 4.72
C SER A 45 -17.02 -23.68 4.50
N ASP A 46 -18.03 -22.83 4.72
CA ASP A 46 -19.44 -23.19 4.58
C ASP A 46 -20.27 -22.00 4.10
N CYS A 47 -20.60 -22.00 2.80
CA CYS A 47 -21.38 -20.92 2.18
C CYS A 47 -22.08 -21.36 0.88
N PRO A 48 -23.16 -22.13 0.93
CA PRO A 48 -23.95 -22.45 -0.27
C PRO A 48 -24.60 -21.21 -0.89
N GLN A 49 -24.86 -20.18 -0.10
CA GLN A 49 -25.53 -18.93 -0.53
C GLN A 49 -24.80 -18.26 -1.69
N ALA A 50 -23.47 -18.30 -1.71
CA ALA A 50 -22.69 -17.70 -2.79
C ALA A 50 -22.91 -18.42 -4.13
N LEU A 51 -22.88 -19.76 -4.13
CA LEU A 51 -23.18 -20.55 -5.32
C LEU A 51 -24.62 -20.30 -5.78
N LEU A 52 -25.57 -20.32 -4.86
CA LEU A 52 -27.00 -20.07 -5.14
C LEU A 52 -27.27 -18.65 -5.66
N ALA A 53 -26.46 -17.67 -5.27
CA ALA A 53 -26.56 -16.31 -5.78
C ALA A 53 -26.02 -16.14 -7.21
N GLY A 54 -25.21 -17.07 -7.73
CA GLY A 54 -24.70 -17.02 -9.09
C GLY A 54 -23.18 -17.10 -9.23
N LEU A 55 -22.45 -17.29 -8.12
CA LEU A 55 -21.00 -17.54 -8.15
C LEU A 55 -20.72 -18.89 -8.79
N ASP A 56 -19.70 -18.98 -9.65
CA ASP A 56 -19.31 -20.23 -10.31
C ASP A 56 -17.99 -20.79 -9.76
N ILE A 57 -17.09 -19.93 -9.28
CA ILE A 57 -15.80 -20.30 -8.69
C ILE A 57 -15.60 -19.56 -7.38
N TYR A 58 -15.36 -20.31 -6.30
CA TYR A 58 -14.91 -19.73 -5.03
C TYR A 58 -13.41 -19.46 -5.08
N MET A 59 -12.97 -18.38 -4.45
CA MET A 59 -11.57 -18.12 -4.16
C MET A 59 -11.34 -18.36 -2.66
N VAL A 60 -10.79 -19.51 -2.33
CA VAL A 60 -10.59 -19.97 -0.94
C VAL A 60 -9.19 -20.58 -0.82
N PRO A 61 -8.20 -19.80 -0.39
CA PRO A 61 -6.81 -20.22 -0.41
C PRO A 61 -6.46 -21.23 0.70
N ASP A 62 -7.05 -21.13 1.88
CA ASP A 62 -6.64 -21.90 3.04
C ASP A 62 -7.60 -23.07 3.33
N ASP A 63 -8.90 -22.81 3.47
CA ASP A 63 -9.91 -23.80 3.89
C ASP A 63 -10.64 -24.51 2.74
N TRP A 64 -10.02 -24.60 1.57
CA TRP A 64 -10.65 -25.14 0.37
C TRP A 64 -11.09 -26.60 0.51
N LYS A 65 -10.41 -27.41 1.35
CA LYS A 65 -10.79 -28.83 1.57
C LYS A 65 -12.10 -28.91 2.33
N ALA A 66 -12.22 -28.19 3.45
CA ALA A 66 -13.45 -28.16 4.25
C ALA A 66 -14.61 -27.55 3.44
N LEU A 67 -14.37 -26.49 2.64
CA LEU A 67 -15.39 -25.95 1.75
C LEU A 67 -15.85 -27.00 0.72
N LEU A 68 -14.93 -27.75 0.11
CA LEU A 68 -15.27 -28.80 -0.85
C LEU A 68 -16.13 -29.90 -0.21
N GLU A 69 -15.76 -30.38 0.97
CA GLU A 69 -16.52 -31.40 1.71
C GLU A 69 -17.94 -30.91 2.03
N ASN A 70 -18.08 -29.67 2.51
CA ASN A 70 -19.39 -29.07 2.79
C ASN A 70 -20.23 -28.88 1.50
N LEU A 71 -19.64 -28.39 0.42
CA LEU A 71 -20.35 -28.23 -0.85
C LEU A 71 -20.85 -29.60 -1.41
N VAL A 72 -20.06 -30.66 -1.28
CA VAL A 72 -20.49 -32.02 -1.69
C VAL A 72 -21.70 -32.46 -0.85
N ALA A 73 -21.62 -32.35 0.47
CA ALA A 73 -22.73 -32.68 1.38
C ALA A 73 -24.00 -31.87 1.05
N GLN A 74 -23.84 -30.57 0.78
CA GLN A 74 -24.94 -29.66 0.45
C GLN A 74 -25.60 -29.97 -0.92
N VAL A 75 -24.87 -30.58 -1.84
CA VAL A 75 -25.44 -31.09 -3.09
C VAL A 75 -26.18 -32.42 -2.84
N GLU A 76 -25.61 -33.30 -2.01
CA GLU A 76 -26.21 -34.61 -1.67
C GLU A 76 -27.51 -34.45 -0.87
N ASP A 77 -27.60 -33.48 0.03
CA ASP A 77 -28.81 -33.20 0.83
C ASP A 77 -29.83 -32.31 0.10
N GLY A 78 -29.50 -31.78 -1.09
CA GLY A 78 -30.35 -30.93 -1.90
C GLY A 78 -30.37 -29.46 -1.52
N THR A 79 -29.56 -29.01 -0.57
CA THR A 79 -29.35 -27.55 -0.24
C THR A 79 -28.90 -26.81 -1.48
N ILE A 80 -27.97 -27.40 -2.24
CA ILE A 80 -27.56 -26.91 -3.56
C ILE A 80 -28.18 -27.83 -4.63
N PRO A 81 -29.10 -27.34 -5.46
CA PRO A 81 -29.65 -28.13 -6.55
C PRO A 81 -28.54 -28.55 -7.54
N MET A 82 -28.53 -29.84 -7.94
CA MET A 82 -27.58 -30.35 -8.93
C MET A 82 -27.55 -29.48 -10.19
N ALA A 83 -28.71 -29.03 -10.67
CA ALA A 83 -28.81 -28.15 -11.84
C ALA A 83 -27.98 -26.85 -11.70
N ARG A 84 -27.87 -26.29 -10.48
CA ARG A 84 -27.03 -25.09 -10.24
C ARG A 84 -25.54 -25.46 -10.29
N LEU A 85 -25.15 -26.59 -9.75
CA LEU A 85 -23.78 -27.10 -9.84
C LEU A 85 -23.40 -27.36 -11.32
N ASP A 86 -24.25 -28.08 -12.06
CA ASP A 86 -24.03 -28.36 -13.49
C ASP A 86 -23.90 -27.10 -14.31
N GLU A 87 -24.67 -26.08 -13.98
CA GLU A 87 -24.56 -24.76 -14.63
C GLU A 87 -23.21 -24.10 -14.40
N ALA A 88 -22.71 -24.07 -13.16
CA ALA A 88 -21.41 -23.52 -12.82
C ALA A 88 -20.26 -24.29 -13.48
N VAL A 89 -20.27 -25.62 -13.31
CA VAL A 89 -19.27 -26.53 -13.92
C VAL A 89 -19.28 -26.41 -15.44
N GLY A 90 -20.46 -26.35 -16.03
CA GLY A 90 -20.63 -26.21 -17.49
C GLY A 90 -20.03 -24.90 -18.03
N ARG A 91 -20.12 -23.78 -17.27
CA ARG A 91 -19.47 -22.53 -17.64
C ARG A 91 -17.94 -22.64 -17.58
N VAL A 92 -17.42 -23.22 -16.52
CA VAL A 92 -15.95 -23.41 -16.33
C VAL A 92 -15.39 -24.35 -17.42
N LEU A 93 -16.05 -25.47 -17.69
CA LEU A 93 -15.62 -26.40 -18.72
C LEU A 93 -15.69 -25.78 -20.13
N ARG A 94 -16.73 -25.00 -20.41
CA ARG A 94 -16.87 -24.29 -21.69
C ARG A 94 -15.78 -23.24 -21.88
N LEU A 95 -15.38 -22.53 -20.80
CA LEU A 95 -14.25 -21.60 -20.84
C LEU A 95 -12.94 -22.36 -21.14
N LYS A 96 -12.68 -23.46 -20.44
CA LYS A 96 -11.48 -24.28 -20.66
C LYS A 96 -11.42 -24.82 -22.08
N LEU A 97 -12.58 -25.29 -22.61
CA LEU A 97 -12.69 -25.80 -23.98
C LEU A 97 -12.36 -24.70 -25.01
N ARG A 98 -12.94 -23.50 -24.84
CA ARG A 98 -12.67 -22.36 -25.73
C ARG A 98 -11.20 -21.91 -25.74
N LEU A 99 -10.50 -22.12 -24.64
CA LEU A 99 -9.08 -21.85 -24.50
C LEU A 99 -8.17 -22.98 -25.01
N GLY A 100 -8.75 -24.07 -25.53
CA GLY A 100 -8.00 -25.25 -25.99
C GLY A 100 -7.33 -26.04 -24.86
N LEU A 101 -7.73 -25.80 -23.60
CA LEU A 101 -7.11 -26.46 -22.44
C LEU A 101 -7.54 -27.94 -22.28
N LEU A 102 -8.63 -28.32 -22.91
CA LEU A 102 -9.18 -29.68 -22.89
C LEU A 102 -8.88 -30.46 -24.20
N ASP A 103 -8.17 -29.85 -25.13
CA ASP A 103 -7.79 -30.54 -26.38
C ASP A 103 -6.79 -31.66 -26.09
N PRO A 104 -6.82 -32.78 -26.79
CA PRO A 104 -5.90 -33.92 -26.60
C PRO A 104 -4.41 -33.53 -26.73
N ASP A 105 -4.13 -32.52 -27.55
CA ASP A 105 -2.79 -31.98 -27.84
C ASP A 105 -2.52 -30.63 -27.15
N ALA A 106 -3.32 -30.28 -26.13
CA ALA A 106 -3.17 -29.06 -25.38
C ALA A 106 -1.71 -28.89 -24.86
N LYS A 107 -1.06 -27.82 -25.29
CA LYS A 107 0.31 -27.55 -24.88
C LYS A 107 0.34 -27.19 -23.40
N LYS A 108 1.26 -27.84 -22.67
CA LYS A 108 1.58 -27.43 -21.29
C LYS A 108 2.09 -25.99 -21.28
N PRO A 109 1.94 -25.23 -20.18
CA PRO A 109 2.44 -23.84 -20.09
C PRO A 109 3.90 -23.68 -20.53
N SER A 110 4.77 -24.60 -20.14
CA SER A 110 6.21 -24.62 -20.51
C SER A 110 6.48 -24.92 -22.00
N ALA A 111 5.50 -25.40 -22.74
CA ALA A 111 5.61 -25.71 -24.17
C ALA A 111 4.94 -24.67 -25.08
N ARG A 112 4.42 -23.59 -24.50
CA ARG A 112 3.87 -22.43 -25.24
C ARG A 112 5.03 -21.58 -25.76
N GLY A 113 4.80 -20.83 -26.86
CA GLY A 113 5.84 -20.08 -27.56
C GLY A 113 6.64 -19.13 -26.67
N ASP A 114 5.99 -18.50 -25.71
CA ASP A 114 6.60 -17.55 -24.78
C ASP A 114 6.88 -18.16 -23.40
N GLY A 115 6.66 -19.48 -23.24
CA GLY A 115 6.83 -20.19 -21.97
C GLY A 115 8.30 -20.25 -21.55
N GLY A 116 8.68 -19.53 -20.50
CA GLY A 116 10.05 -19.46 -19.98
C GLY A 116 10.98 -18.51 -20.75
N ASP A 117 10.47 -17.76 -21.72
CA ASP A 117 11.25 -16.68 -22.35
C ASP A 117 11.26 -15.42 -21.50
N PHE A 118 12.13 -15.43 -20.47
CA PHE A 118 12.34 -14.30 -19.58
C PHE A 118 13.02 -13.09 -20.26
N ALA A 119 13.54 -13.22 -21.47
CA ALA A 119 14.11 -12.10 -22.21
C ALA A 119 13.07 -11.05 -22.61
N GLN A 120 11.81 -11.43 -22.62
CA GLN A 120 10.69 -10.49 -22.87
C GLN A 120 10.38 -9.60 -21.67
N LEU A 121 10.65 -10.07 -20.45
CA LEU A 121 10.41 -9.28 -19.24
C LEU A 121 11.39 -8.11 -19.16
N GLY A 122 10.85 -6.88 -19.15
CA GLY A 122 11.68 -5.68 -19.15
C GLY A 122 12.54 -5.52 -20.40
N SER A 123 12.15 -6.09 -21.54
CA SER A 123 12.83 -5.88 -22.83
C SER A 123 12.94 -4.39 -23.15
N PRO A 124 13.95 -3.96 -23.95
CA PRO A 124 14.10 -2.54 -24.30
C PRO A 124 12.85 -1.90 -24.89
N SER A 125 12.06 -2.63 -25.67
CA SER A 125 10.80 -2.16 -26.24
C SER A 125 9.71 -1.97 -25.18
N HIS A 126 9.57 -2.91 -24.24
CA HIS A 126 8.62 -2.80 -23.15
C HIS A 126 9.00 -1.65 -22.19
N ARG A 127 10.28 -1.49 -21.86
CA ARG A 127 10.76 -0.38 -21.06
C ARG A 127 10.57 0.96 -21.74
N ALA A 128 10.81 1.06 -23.05
CA ALA A 128 10.56 2.28 -23.83
C ALA A 128 9.07 2.67 -23.80
N LEU A 129 8.16 1.69 -23.93
CA LEU A 129 6.71 1.92 -23.83
C LEU A 129 6.31 2.35 -22.41
N ALA A 130 6.84 1.69 -21.38
CA ALA A 130 6.57 2.07 -20.00
C ALA A 130 7.08 3.48 -19.67
N ARG A 131 8.30 3.84 -20.10
CA ARG A 131 8.84 5.20 -19.99
C ARG A 131 7.98 6.24 -20.69
N GLU A 132 7.46 5.91 -21.88
CA GLU A 132 6.54 6.80 -22.59
C GLU A 132 5.23 6.98 -21.82
N ALA A 133 4.67 5.90 -21.27
CA ALA A 133 3.44 5.95 -20.45
C ALA A 133 3.66 6.82 -19.20
N VAL A 134 4.79 6.65 -18.50
CA VAL A 134 5.15 7.50 -17.35
C VAL A 134 5.24 8.96 -17.77
N ALA A 135 5.97 9.30 -18.84
CA ALA A 135 6.08 10.68 -19.28
C ALA A 135 4.72 11.31 -19.64
N LYS A 136 3.85 10.55 -20.31
CA LYS A 136 2.51 11.02 -20.70
C LYS A 136 1.54 11.15 -19.53
N SER A 137 1.75 10.42 -18.42
CA SER A 137 0.90 10.49 -17.23
C SER A 137 1.25 11.64 -16.30
N GLN A 138 2.44 12.25 -16.41
CA GLN A 138 2.84 13.38 -15.57
C GLN A 138 1.91 14.56 -15.74
N VAL A 139 1.34 15.09 -14.64
CA VAL A 139 0.48 16.26 -14.67
C VAL A 139 1.18 17.43 -14.00
N LEU A 140 1.50 18.45 -14.76
CA LEU A 140 2.09 19.69 -14.25
C LEU A 140 0.97 20.58 -13.70
N LEU A 141 0.91 20.75 -12.39
CA LEU A 141 -0.12 21.54 -11.72
C LEU A 141 0.26 23.01 -11.55
N LYS A 142 1.56 23.28 -11.36
CA LYS A 142 2.12 24.62 -11.17
C LYS A 142 3.50 24.71 -11.82
N ASN A 143 3.83 25.87 -12.43
CA ASN A 143 5.16 26.15 -12.95
C ASN A 143 5.41 27.66 -12.98
N ASP A 144 6.14 28.18 -12.00
CA ASP A 144 6.54 29.59 -11.93
C ASP A 144 7.80 29.88 -12.77
N GLY A 145 8.15 28.95 -13.68
CA GLY A 145 9.23 29.14 -14.65
C GLY A 145 10.52 28.38 -14.33
N VAL A 146 10.50 27.48 -13.34
CA VAL A 146 11.65 26.62 -13.02
C VAL A 146 11.80 25.45 -14.00
N LEU A 147 10.67 24.93 -14.53
CA LEU A 147 10.67 23.86 -15.53
C LEU A 147 10.48 24.42 -16.95
N PRO A 148 11.11 23.82 -17.98
CA PRO A 148 12.09 22.74 -17.89
C PRO A 148 13.42 23.22 -17.28
N LEU A 149 14.14 22.29 -16.63
CA LEU A 149 15.47 22.55 -16.08
C LEU A 149 16.44 22.96 -17.19
N LYS A 150 17.31 23.93 -16.88
CA LYS A 150 18.28 24.42 -17.84
C LYS A 150 19.36 23.37 -18.15
N ARG A 151 19.84 23.37 -19.37
CA ARG A 151 21.00 22.58 -19.74
C ARG A 151 22.21 22.98 -18.89
N GLY A 152 22.96 22.00 -18.39
CA GLY A 152 24.10 22.21 -17.49
C GLY A 152 23.73 22.50 -16.04
N ALA A 153 22.44 22.42 -15.67
CA ALA A 153 21.98 22.67 -14.31
C ALA A 153 22.61 21.72 -13.30
N ARG A 154 22.96 22.27 -12.13
CA ARG A 154 23.32 21.53 -10.93
C ARG A 154 22.05 21.40 -10.08
N VAL A 155 21.57 20.18 -9.90
CA VAL A 155 20.32 19.95 -9.20
C VAL A 155 20.55 19.19 -7.88
N LEU A 156 19.87 19.61 -6.83
CA LEU A 156 19.78 18.90 -5.57
C LEU A 156 18.51 18.04 -5.60
N VAL A 157 18.62 16.75 -5.28
CA VAL A 157 17.46 15.84 -5.24
C VAL A 157 17.31 15.36 -3.80
N ALA A 158 16.11 15.45 -3.24
CA ALA A 158 15.83 15.09 -1.86
C ALA A 158 14.43 14.46 -1.72
N GLY A 159 14.14 13.97 -0.54
CA GLY A 159 12.87 13.35 -0.17
C GLY A 159 12.91 11.83 -0.24
N SER A 160 12.10 11.19 0.60
CA SER A 160 12.10 9.75 0.82
C SER A 160 11.77 8.91 -0.43
N ALA A 161 11.09 9.50 -1.40
CA ALA A 161 10.73 8.83 -2.66
C ALA A 161 11.76 9.07 -3.80
N ALA A 162 12.83 9.82 -3.56
CA ALA A 162 13.79 10.18 -4.61
C ALA A 162 14.49 8.96 -5.20
N ASP A 163 14.99 8.06 -4.34
CA ASP A 163 15.68 6.84 -4.75
C ASP A 163 15.00 5.58 -4.16
N ASP A 164 13.67 5.54 -4.22
CA ASP A 164 12.84 4.45 -3.73
C ASP A 164 11.89 3.97 -4.84
N ILE A 165 12.23 2.80 -5.42
CA ILE A 165 11.43 2.19 -6.49
C ILE A 165 10.17 1.55 -5.94
N ALA A 166 10.21 0.99 -4.72
CA ALA A 166 9.04 0.39 -4.10
C ALA A 166 7.94 1.44 -3.86
N LYS A 167 8.32 2.63 -3.38
CA LYS A 167 7.41 3.77 -3.22
C LYS A 167 6.86 4.26 -4.55
N ALA A 168 7.69 4.31 -5.59
CA ALA A 168 7.27 4.67 -6.95
C ALA A 168 6.35 3.62 -7.60
N ALA A 169 6.46 2.34 -7.21
CA ALA A 169 5.67 1.24 -7.76
C ALA A 169 4.28 1.09 -7.10
N GLY A 170 4.17 1.39 -5.80
CA GLY A 170 2.91 1.33 -5.09
C GLY A 170 2.48 -0.08 -4.67
N GLY A 171 1.23 -0.22 -4.24
CA GLY A 171 0.61 -1.48 -3.83
C GLY A 171 0.50 -2.50 -4.97
N TRP A 172 0.28 -3.78 -4.61
CA TRP A 172 0.25 -4.93 -5.53
C TRP A 172 1.54 -5.10 -6.35
N THR A 173 2.64 -4.57 -5.85
CA THR A 173 3.96 -4.75 -6.45
C THR A 173 4.82 -5.58 -5.50
N LEU A 174 5.14 -6.83 -5.89
CA LEU A 174 5.82 -7.90 -5.16
C LEU A 174 5.09 -8.35 -3.88
N THR A 175 4.50 -7.45 -3.15
CA THR A 175 3.66 -7.73 -1.97
C THR A 175 2.31 -7.04 -2.12
N TRP A 176 1.32 -7.48 -1.34
CA TRP A 176 -0.03 -6.91 -1.41
C TRP A 176 -0.04 -5.40 -1.17
N GLN A 177 0.50 -4.95 -0.03
CA GLN A 177 0.51 -3.52 0.29
C GLN A 177 1.61 -2.74 -0.44
N GLY A 178 2.62 -3.41 -0.99
CA GLY A 178 3.81 -2.78 -1.54
C GLY A 178 4.71 -2.17 -0.44
N GLY A 179 5.81 -1.55 -0.83
CA GLY A 179 6.71 -0.83 0.11
C GLY A 179 7.22 -1.67 1.27
N GLY A 180 7.29 -1.06 2.47
CA GLY A 180 7.74 -1.72 3.68
C GLY A 180 9.21 -2.12 3.61
N GLU A 181 9.49 -3.41 3.56
CA GLU A 181 10.85 -3.96 3.53
C GLU A 181 11.44 -4.10 2.12
N LEU A 182 10.70 -3.68 1.08
CA LEU A 182 11.20 -3.73 -0.29
C LEU A 182 12.15 -2.57 -0.54
N ASP A 183 13.40 -2.86 -0.82
CA ASP A 183 14.39 -1.90 -1.29
C ASP A 183 14.65 -2.04 -2.81
N ASN A 184 15.51 -1.18 -3.36
CA ASN A 184 15.81 -1.17 -4.78
C ASN A 184 16.44 -2.48 -5.31
N SER A 185 16.96 -3.36 -4.46
CA SER A 185 17.55 -4.65 -4.87
C SER A 185 16.49 -5.63 -5.38
N TYR A 186 15.25 -5.48 -4.95
CA TYR A 186 14.11 -6.26 -5.46
C TYR A 186 13.69 -5.87 -6.88
N PHE A 187 14.24 -4.77 -7.42
CA PHE A 187 13.88 -4.20 -8.72
C PHE A 187 15.09 -4.05 -9.64
N PRO A 188 15.81 -5.14 -9.98
CA PRO A 188 17.13 -5.07 -10.61
C PRO A 188 17.14 -4.39 -11.99
N ASN A 189 15.99 -4.33 -12.68
CA ASN A 189 15.86 -3.73 -14.01
C ASN A 189 15.17 -2.37 -14.00
N ALA A 190 14.83 -1.84 -12.83
CA ALA A 190 14.15 -0.56 -12.69
C ALA A 190 15.15 0.60 -12.57
N THR A 191 14.65 1.80 -12.81
CA THR A 191 15.41 3.04 -12.67
C THR A 191 14.65 3.97 -11.74
N SER A 192 15.24 4.31 -10.59
CA SER A 192 14.65 5.26 -9.65
C SER A 192 14.58 6.67 -10.27
N ILE A 193 13.75 7.54 -9.67
CA ILE A 193 13.62 8.93 -10.12
C ILE A 193 14.95 9.66 -9.97
N TYR A 194 15.65 9.50 -8.83
CA TYR A 194 16.97 10.11 -8.63
C TYR A 194 17.99 9.63 -9.68
N ARG A 195 18.09 8.32 -9.90
CA ARG A 195 19.02 7.79 -10.88
C ARG A 195 18.76 8.34 -12.28
N ALA A 196 17.50 8.41 -12.68
CA ALA A 196 17.11 8.99 -13.97
C ALA A 196 17.45 10.49 -14.08
N ILE A 197 17.21 11.27 -13.02
CA ILE A 197 17.59 12.68 -12.96
C ILE A 197 19.12 12.83 -13.04
N SER A 198 19.88 11.99 -12.33
CA SER A 198 21.34 12.04 -12.33
C SER A 198 21.93 11.73 -13.70
N ASP A 199 21.41 10.71 -14.37
CA ASP A 199 21.86 10.34 -15.71
C ASP A 199 21.53 11.45 -16.73
N GLU A 200 20.35 12.06 -16.62
CA GLU A 200 19.92 13.13 -17.52
C GLU A 200 20.69 14.43 -17.29
N ALA A 201 20.88 14.84 -16.03
CA ALA A 201 21.67 16.01 -15.68
C ALA A 201 23.09 15.90 -16.24
N ARG A 202 23.73 14.73 -16.09
CA ARG A 202 25.05 14.44 -16.61
C ARG A 202 25.09 14.50 -18.15
N ALA A 203 24.10 13.91 -18.80
CA ALA A 203 23.96 13.95 -20.26
C ALA A 203 23.76 15.40 -20.79
N ALA A 204 23.12 16.26 -20.00
CA ALA A 204 22.94 17.68 -20.30
C ALA A 204 24.16 18.55 -19.93
N GLY A 205 25.24 17.98 -19.37
CA GLY A 205 26.46 18.70 -18.96
C GLY A 205 26.38 19.32 -17.57
N GLY A 206 25.40 18.93 -16.76
CA GLY A 206 25.21 19.32 -15.36
C GLY A 206 25.51 18.19 -14.37
N SER A 207 24.90 18.25 -13.20
CA SER A 207 25.05 17.23 -12.15
C SER A 207 23.80 17.16 -11.27
N ALA A 208 23.60 15.99 -10.63
CA ALA A 208 22.60 15.81 -9.59
C ALA A 208 23.26 15.24 -8.33
N THR A 209 22.87 15.75 -7.16
CA THR A 209 23.31 15.28 -5.85
C THR A 209 22.08 14.81 -5.06
N LEU A 210 22.15 13.60 -4.51
CA LEU A 210 21.11 13.09 -3.60
C LEU A 210 21.41 13.57 -2.18
N ALA A 211 20.46 14.27 -1.58
CA ALA A 211 20.46 14.66 -0.18
C ALA A 211 19.56 13.70 0.62
N SER A 212 20.07 12.51 0.93
CA SER A 212 19.31 11.44 1.57
C SER A 212 18.87 11.77 3.01
N ASP A 213 19.61 12.63 3.69
CA ASP A 213 19.38 13.04 5.09
C ASP A 213 18.85 14.49 5.22
N GLY A 214 18.67 15.19 4.10
CA GLY A 214 18.31 16.60 4.09
C GLY A 214 19.39 17.54 4.64
N ALA A 215 20.56 17.06 5.08
CA ALA A 215 21.60 17.87 5.68
C ALA A 215 22.49 18.61 4.66
N THR A 216 22.43 18.22 3.39
CA THR A 216 23.22 18.85 2.33
C THR A 216 22.92 20.37 2.24
N ASP A 217 23.99 21.19 2.25
CA ASP A 217 23.87 22.62 2.01
C ASP A 217 23.29 22.87 0.61
N PRO A 218 22.15 23.56 0.49
CA PRO A 218 21.53 23.84 -0.79
C PRO A 218 22.26 24.92 -1.62
N GLY A 219 23.26 25.60 -1.05
CA GLY A 219 23.97 26.66 -1.73
C GLY A 219 24.63 26.25 -3.04
N GLY A 220 24.38 27.03 -4.10
CA GLY A 220 25.00 26.84 -5.41
C GLY A 220 24.36 25.80 -6.31
N TYR A 221 23.18 25.29 -5.99
CA TYR A 221 22.35 24.51 -6.91
C TYR A 221 21.38 25.42 -7.68
N ASP A 222 21.09 25.04 -8.92
CA ASP A 222 20.20 25.81 -9.80
C ASP A 222 18.73 25.48 -9.54
N ALA A 223 18.45 24.29 -8.98
CA ALA A 223 17.13 23.87 -8.53
C ALA A 223 17.24 22.75 -7.48
N ALA A 224 16.24 22.65 -6.60
CA ALA A 224 16.03 21.54 -5.69
C ALA A 224 14.76 20.78 -6.10
N ILE A 225 14.91 19.48 -6.36
CA ILE A 225 13.81 18.57 -6.69
C ILE A 225 13.50 17.74 -5.46
N VAL A 226 12.31 17.92 -4.89
CA VAL A 226 11.85 17.16 -3.72
C VAL A 226 10.85 16.10 -4.18
N VAL A 227 11.22 14.83 -4.04
CA VAL A 227 10.39 13.68 -4.41
C VAL A 227 9.84 13.03 -3.15
N PHE A 228 8.55 13.09 -2.98
CA PHE A 228 7.85 12.63 -1.78
C PHE A 228 6.44 12.15 -2.12
N GLY A 229 5.76 11.49 -1.21
CA GLY A 229 4.41 11.01 -1.48
C GLY A 229 3.85 10.10 -0.41
N GLU A 230 2.71 9.48 -0.72
CA GLU A 230 2.11 8.47 0.14
C GLU A 230 3.00 7.22 0.23
N GLU A 231 2.99 6.55 1.40
CA GLU A 231 3.50 5.19 1.47
C GLU A 231 2.66 4.28 0.57
N PRO A 232 3.26 3.25 -0.04
CA PRO A 232 2.52 2.29 -0.85
C PRO A 232 1.35 1.68 -0.08
N TYR A 233 0.25 1.46 -0.77
CA TYR A 233 -0.96 0.88 -0.21
C TYR A 233 -1.76 0.10 -1.26
N ALA A 234 -2.51 -0.88 -0.79
CA ALA A 234 -3.59 -1.54 -1.51
C ALA A 234 -4.89 -1.36 -0.72
N GLU A 235 -5.82 -2.32 -0.83
CA GLU A 235 -7.10 -2.32 -0.12
C GLU A 235 -6.88 -2.20 1.40
N PHE A 236 -7.79 -1.56 2.08
CA PHE A 236 -7.84 -1.29 3.52
C PHE A 236 -6.81 -0.26 3.98
N VAL A 237 -5.50 -0.47 3.77
CA VAL A 237 -4.47 0.51 4.12
C VAL A 237 -4.66 1.81 3.33
N GLY A 238 -5.10 1.70 2.09
CA GLY A 238 -5.43 2.85 1.25
C GLY A 238 -6.72 3.58 1.60
N ASP A 239 -7.58 3.02 2.48
CA ASP A 239 -8.83 3.64 2.88
C ASP A 239 -8.58 4.84 3.78
N ARG A 240 -9.02 6.01 3.35
CA ARG A 240 -8.86 7.25 4.11
C ARG A 240 -10.20 7.93 4.35
N LYS A 241 -10.37 8.51 5.54
CA LYS A 241 -11.54 9.33 5.87
C LYS A 241 -11.46 10.72 5.23
N THR A 242 -10.24 11.21 4.99
CA THR A 242 -9.98 12.51 4.37
C THR A 242 -8.93 12.38 3.28
N MET A 243 -8.94 13.29 2.31
CA MET A 243 -7.92 13.39 1.26
C MET A 243 -6.85 14.43 1.62
N VAL A 244 -6.53 14.58 2.88
CA VAL A 244 -5.46 15.48 3.36
C VAL A 244 -4.13 14.71 3.33
N PHE A 245 -3.12 15.29 2.67
CA PHE A 245 -1.74 14.83 2.80
C PHE A 245 -1.16 15.39 4.09
N ASP A 246 -0.89 14.54 5.05
CA ASP A 246 -0.53 14.92 6.42
C ASP A 246 0.96 14.68 6.75
N ASP A 247 1.73 14.06 5.84
CA ASP A 247 3.18 13.98 5.96
C ASP A 247 3.84 15.37 5.82
N THR A 248 4.91 15.64 6.55
CA THR A 248 5.58 16.93 6.56
C THR A 248 6.97 16.93 5.94
N GLU A 249 7.56 15.77 5.66
CA GLU A 249 8.92 15.68 5.13
C GLU A 249 9.11 16.53 3.86
N GLY A 250 8.26 16.32 2.86
CA GLY A 250 8.34 17.06 1.60
C GLY A 250 8.15 18.56 1.80
N LEU A 251 7.20 18.95 2.67
CA LEU A 251 6.95 20.36 2.99
C LEU A 251 8.17 21.03 3.64
N GLU A 252 8.79 20.38 4.62
CA GLU A 252 9.96 20.90 5.33
C GLU A 252 11.15 21.09 4.39
N LEU A 253 11.40 20.11 3.51
CA LEU A 253 12.45 20.21 2.50
C LEU A 253 12.18 21.32 1.49
N LEU A 254 10.96 21.44 0.97
CA LEU A 254 10.58 22.51 0.04
C LEU A 254 10.78 23.89 0.68
N ARG A 255 10.31 24.07 1.92
CA ARG A 255 10.48 25.34 2.66
C ARG A 255 11.95 25.66 2.95
N LYS A 256 12.74 24.65 3.33
CA LYS A 256 14.18 24.78 3.59
C LYS A 256 14.91 25.29 2.34
N TYR A 257 14.70 24.66 1.20
CA TYR A 257 15.42 25.03 -0.03
C TYR A 257 14.94 26.37 -0.59
N LYS A 258 13.64 26.63 -0.52
CA LYS A 258 13.10 27.94 -0.89
C LYS A 258 13.64 29.08 -0.02
N ALA A 259 13.76 28.88 1.28
CA ALA A 259 14.36 29.85 2.20
C ALA A 259 15.85 30.11 1.90
N ALA A 260 16.56 29.13 1.35
CA ALA A 260 17.93 29.28 0.87
C ALA A 260 18.03 29.95 -0.53
N GLY A 261 16.91 30.36 -1.12
CA GLY A 261 16.86 31.01 -2.44
C GLY A 261 17.03 30.06 -3.63
N VAL A 262 16.92 28.75 -3.41
CA VAL A 262 17.01 27.75 -4.47
C VAL A 262 15.61 27.47 -5.02
N PRO A 263 15.37 27.58 -6.35
CA PRO A 263 14.08 27.23 -6.96
C PRO A 263 13.69 25.78 -6.67
N THR A 264 12.44 25.55 -6.29
CA THR A 264 11.95 24.25 -5.82
C THR A 264 10.99 23.59 -6.78
N VAL A 265 11.16 22.30 -7.01
CA VAL A 265 10.27 21.44 -7.78
C VAL A 265 9.75 20.31 -6.90
N ALA A 266 8.44 20.26 -6.67
CA ALA A 266 7.78 19.14 -6.01
C ALA A 266 7.44 18.06 -7.04
N VAL A 267 7.84 16.82 -6.78
CA VAL A 267 7.43 15.62 -7.51
C VAL A 267 6.68 14.73 -6.53
N PHE A 268 5.36 14.71 -6.65
CA PHE A 268 4.47 14.06 -5.69
C PHE A 268 3.99 12.69 -6.17
N LEU A 269 4.25 11.65 -5.37
CA LEU A 269 3.84 10.28 -5.62
C LEU A 269 2.58 9.95 -4.83
N SER A 270 1.50 9.58 -5.52
CA SER A 270 0.22 9.19 -4.91
C SER A 270 -0.66 8.48 -5.93
N GLY A 271 -1.53 7.60 -5.46
CA GLY A 271 -2.58 7.00 -6.29
C GLY A 271 -3.81 7.89 -6.49
N ARG A 272 -3.85 9.11 -5.92
CA ARG A 272 -5.05 9.97 -5.86
C ARG A 272 -4.71 11.45 -5.73
N PRO A 273 -5.59 12.38 -6.15
CA PRO A 273 -5.51 13.79 -5.78
C PRO A 273 -5.70 13.97 -4.26
N MET A 274 -4.86 14.81 -3.66
CA MET A 274 -4.91 15.09 -2.23
C MET A 274 -4.87 16.60 -1.96
N TRP A 275 -5.39 17.03 -0.82
CA TRP A 275 -5.24 18.41 -0.39
C TRP A 275 -3.78 18.66 0.03
N MET A 276 -3.13 19.61 -0.65
CA MET A 276 -1.69 19.88 -0.53
C MET A 276 -1.39 21.37 -0.67
N ASN A 277 -2.23 22.21 -0.11
CA ASN A 277 -2.08 23.67 -0.24
C ASN A 277 -0.72 24.17 0.29
N ARG A 278 -0.22 23.56 1.36
CA ARG A 278 1.08 23.91 1.98
C ARG A 278 2.25 23.66 1.03
N GLU A 279 2.27 22.49 0.43
CA GLU A 279 3.29 22.01 -0.50
C GLU A 279 3.23 22.79 -1.83
N LEU A 280 2.02 23.09 -2.32
CA LEU A 280 1.80 23.94 -3.50
C LEU A 280 2.31 25.36 -3.28
N ASN A 281 2.12 25.94 -2.08
CA ASN A 281 2.67 27.28 -1.74
C ASN A 281 4.19 27.25 -1.65
N ALA A 282 4.78 26.17 -1.12
CA ALA A 282 6.21 26.02 -0.93
C ALA A 282 6.97 25.72 -2.22
N ALA A 283 6.36 25.12 -3.23
CA ALA A 283 7.00 24.76 -4.48
C ALA A 283 6.87 25.86 -5.55
N ASP A 284 7.89 26.02 -6.40
CA ASP A 284 7.85 26.88 -7.60
C ASP A 284 7.32 26.12 -8.82
N ALA A 285 7.50 24.78 -8.86
CA ALA A 285 6.76 23.90 -9.76
C ALA A 285 6.25 22.67 -9.00
N PHE A 286 5.09 22.14 -9.42
CA PHE A 286 4.47 20.98 -8.80
C PHE A 286 4.01 19.97 -9.86
N VAL A 287 4.56 18.77 -9.82
CA VAL A 287 4.23 17.65 -10.70
C VAL A 287 3.51 16.58 -9.89
N ALA A 288 2.26 16.30 -10.24
CA ALA A 288 1.57 15.08 -9.79
C ALA A 288 2.08 13.91 -10.64
N SER A 289 2.95 13.10 -10.05
CA SER A 289 3.71 12.06 -10.74
C SER A 289 3.06 10.69 -10.65
N TRP A 290 2.01 10.56 -9.85
CA TRP A 290 1.28 9.32 -9.61
C TRP A 290 2.21 8.21 -9.11
N LEU A 291 2.18 7.03 -9.74
CA LEU A 291 3.03 5.89 -9.44
C LEU A 291 3.82 5.51 -10.70
N PRO A 292 5.00 6.10 -10.92
CA PRO A 292 5.79 5.90 -12.14
C PRO A 292 6.44 4.50 -12.24
N GLY A 293 6.39 3.69 -11.18
CA GLY A 293 6.89 2.32 -11.18
C GLY A 293 8.38 2.22 -11.48
N SER A 294 8.72 1.33 -12.40
CA SER A 294 10.11 1.01 -12.76
C SER A 294 10.79 2.05 -13.65
N GLU A 295 10.09 3.04 -14.18
CA GLU A 295 10.60 3.92 -15.23
C GLU A 295 10.66 5.40 -14.79
N GLY A 296 11.44 5.68 -13.73
CA GLY A 296 11.72 7.06 -13.27
C GLY A 296 12.29 7.96 -14.38
N ALA A 297 12.84 7.37 -15.44
CA ALA A 297 13.28 8.09 -16.63
C ALA A 297 12.17 8.85 -17.36
N GLY A 298 10.91 8.40 -17.27
CA GLY A 298 9.76 9.14 -17.80
C GLY A 298 9.48 10.44 -17.04
N VAL A 299 9.77 10.47 -15.75
CA VAL A 299 9.69 11.69 -14.92
C VAL A 299 10.81 12.66 -15.32
N SER A 300 12.06 12.18 -15.42
CA SER A 300 13.18 13.03 -15.81
C SER A 300 13.03 13.62 -17.22
N ASP A 301 12.39 12.89 -18.16
CA ASP A 301 12.11 13.42 -19.50
C ASP A 301 11.29 14.72 -19.48
N ILE A 302 10.34 14.82 -18.56
CA ILE A 302 9.52 16.01 -18.36
C ILE A 302 10.33 17.11 -17.66
N LEU A 303 11.05 16.78 -16.59
CA LEU A 303 11.80 17.77 -15.81
C LEU A 303 12.86 18.48 -16.66
N PHE A 304 13.51 17.77 -17.58
CA PHE A 304 14.53 18.32 -18.49
C PHE A 304 13.98 18.76 -19.86
N GLY A 305 12.67 18.71 -20.06
CA GLY A 305 12.04 19.18 -21.30
C GLY A 305 12.31 18.34 -22.56
N LYS A 306 12.71 17.07 -22.40
CA LYS A 306 12.79 16.13 -23.53
C LYS A 306 11.42 15.80 -24.12
N ARG A 307 10.42 15.82 -23.27
CA ARG A 307 9.00 15.67 -23.64
C ARG A 307 8.21 16.77 -22.95
N ASP A 308 7.16 17.23 -23.57
CA ASP A 308 6.21 18.16 -22.95
C ASP A 308 5.23 17.40 -22.05
N THR A 309 4.66 18.09 -21.07
CA THR A 309 3.59 17.57 -20.21
C THR A 309 2.26 17.53 -20.95
N THR A 310 1.78 16.32 -21.21
CA THR A 310 0.49 16.08 -21.88
C THR A 310 -0.56 15.49 -20.94
N GLY A 311 -0.15 15.05 -19.75
CA GLY A 311 -1.02 14.49 -18.74
C GLY A 311 -2.07 15.50 -18.29
N ARG A 312 -3.28 14.98 -17.97
CA ARG A 312 -4.41 15.78 -17.49
C ARG A 312 -5.04 15.06 -16.31
N LEU A 313 -5.53 15.82 -15.33
CA LEU A 313 -6.21 15.27 -14.18
C LEU A 313 -7.44 14.45 -14.59
N SER A 314 -7.50 13.19 -14.15
CA SER A 314 -8.67 12.32 -14.31
C SER A 314 -9.75 12.60 -13.24
N PHE A 315 -9.35 13.22 -12.13
CA PHE A 315 -10.19 13.62 -11.00
C PHE A 315 -9.84 15.05 -10.60
N SER A 316 -10.81 15.78 -10.05
CA SER A 316 -10.56 17.13 -9.53
C SER A 316 -9.57 17.10 -8.37
N TRP A 317 -8.71 18.12 -8.29
CA TRP A 317 -7.79 18.32 -7.17
C TRP A 317 -8.48 19.16 -6.09
N PRO A 318 -8.52 18.75 -4.81
CA PRO A 318 -9.29 19.44 -3.79
C PRO A 318 -8.68 20.80 -3.40
N ALA A 319 -9.51 21.82 -3.27
CA ALA A 319 -9.13 23.13 -2.72
C ALA A 319 -9.24 23.18 -1.20
N ASP A 320 -10.19 22.42 -0.64
CA ASP A 320 -10.54 22.41 0.77
C ASP A 320 -10.14 21.07 1.42
N CYS A 321 -9.63 21.12 2.63
CA CYS A 321 -9.26 19.92 3.40
C CYS A 321 -10.47 19.15 3.95
N GLY A 322 -11.66 19.77 4.03
CA GLY A 322 -12.90 19.10 4.38
C GLY A 322 -13.41 18.12 3.31
N GLY A 323 -12.83 18.20 2.12
CA GLY A 323 -13.22 17.40 0.96
C GLY A 323 -14.44 17.96 0.25
N ALA A 324 -14.33 18.19 -1.05
CA ALA A 324 -15.46 18.46 -1.91
C ALA A 324 -15.87 17.17 -2.64
N PRO A 325 -17.09 17.08 -3.17
CA PRO A 325 -17.47 15.99 -4.04
C PRO A 325 -16.49 15.85 -5.20
N VAL A 326 -15.99 14.65 -5.43
CA VAL A 326 -15.05 14.35 -6.53
C VAL A 326 -15.72 14.73 -7.84
N ASN A 327 -14.99 15.51 -8.66
CA ASN A 327 -15.47 16.02 -9.95
C ASN A 327 -16.72 16.92 -9.86
N GLY A 328 -17.06 17.38 -8.67
CA GLY A 328 -18.11 18.39 -8.48
C GLY A 328 -17.69 19.76 -9.03
N PRO A 329 -18.66 20.66 -9.34
CA PRO A 329 -18.37 22.00 -9.83
C PRO A 329 -17.72 22.90 -8.77
N ASP A 330 -17.97 22.62 -7.50
CA ASP A 330 -17.51 23.42 -6.36
C ASP A 330 -16.42 22.69 -5.57
N GLY A 331 -15.46 23.45 -5.02
CA GLY A 331 -14.41 22.94 -4.13
C GLY A 331 -13.20 22.32 -4.82
N ALA A 332 -13.09 22.38 -6.15
CA ALA A 332 -11.90 21.99 -6.87
C ALA A 332 -10.90 23.15 -6.96
N LEU A 333 -9.62 22.89 -6.58
CA LEU A 333 -8.52 23.79 -6.89
C LEU A 333 -8.17 23.70 -8.37
N PHE A 334 -8.11 22.47 -8.89
CA PHE A 334 -7.95 22.18 -10.31
C PHE A 334 -9.03 21.21 -10.75
N ASN A 335 -9.72 21.54 -11.82
CA ASN A 335 -10.79 20.71 -12.38
C ASN A 335 -10.25 19.49 -13.13
N VAL A 336 -11.11 18.51 -13.39
CA VAL A 336 -10.86 17.41 -14.34
C VAL A 336 -10.38 17.99 -15.67
N GLY A 337 -9.38 17.37 -16.26
CA GLY A 337 -8.77 17.83 -17.51
C GLY A 337 -7.72 18.93 -17.35
N TYR A 338 -7.49 19.43 -16.12
CA TYR A 338 -6.42 20.39 -15.89
C TYR A 338 -5.04 19.74 -15.99
N GLY A 339 -4.08 20.52 -16.50
CA GLY A 339 -2.67 20.22 -16.58
C GLY A 339 -2.02 21.27 -17.49
N LEU A 340 -0.82 21.72 -17.11
CA LEU A 340 -0.04 22.69 -17.86
C LEU A 340 0.89 21.99 -18.85
N SER A 341 1.28 22.68 -19.93
CA SER A 341 2.47 22.35 -20.72
C SER A 341 3.72 22.99 -20.08
N LEU A 342 4.91 22.56 -20.46
CA LEU A 342 6.16 23.17 -19.99
C LEU A 342 6.33 24.63 -20.42
N SER A 343 5.67 25.06 -21.48
CA SER A 343 5.68 26.46 -21.94
C SER A 343 4.76 27.35 -21.10
N ASP A 344 3.79 26.78 -20.41
CA ASP A 344 2.86 27.54 -19.58
C ASP A 344 3.55 28.04 -18.31
N ARG A 345 3.34 29.31 -18.00
CA ARG A 345 3.79 29.95 -16.77
C ARG A 345 2.55 30.34 -16.00
N ARG A 346 2.21 29.55 -14.99
CA ARG A 346 1.01 29.79 -14.21
C ARG A 346 1.34 29.73 -12.71
N ALA A 347 1.36 30.91 -12.12
CA ALA A 347 1.38 31.05 -10.67
C ALA A 347 0.02 30.61 -10.08
N VAL A 348 0.08 29.88 -9.00
CA VAL A 348 -1.10 29.59 -8.17
C VAL A 348 -1.13 30.66 -7.07
N PRO A 349 -2.27 31.32 -6.80
CA PRO A 349 -2.38 32.25 -5.67
C PRO A 349 -2.01 31.55 -4.36
N THR A 350 -1.57 32.30 -3.35
CA THR A 350 -1.35 31.75 -2.01
C THR A 350 -2.61 31.09 -1.49
N LEU A 351 -2.51 29.82 -1.18
CA LEU A 351 -3.62 28.95 -0.75
C LEU A 351 -3.75 28.96 0.78
N PRO A 352 -4.95 28.76 1.35
CA PRO A 352 -5.13 28.56 2.78
C PRO A 352 -4.40 27.29 3.26
N GLU A 353 -3.57 27.42 4.31
CA GLU A 353 -2.79 26.28 4.86
C GLU A 353 -3.40 25.67 6.12
N LYS A 354 -4.43 26.31 6.69
CA LYS A 354 -5.08 25.81 7.90
C LYS A 354 -6.04 24.68 7.55
N CYS A 355 -5.91 23.57 8.27
CA CYS A 355 -6.78 22.40 8.12
C CYS A 355 -6.97 21.72 9.48
N GLY A 356 -8.20 21.55 9.91
CA GLY A 356 -8.52 20.91 11.19
C GLY A 356 -8.07 19.45 11.31
N TYR A 357 -7.93 18.76 10.18
CA TYR A 357 -7.50 17.35 10.13
C TYR A 357 -5.99 17.15 10.26
N LEU A 358 -5.18 18.22 10.28
CA LEU A 358 -3.73 18.14 10.48
C LEU A 358 -3.32 18.05 11.95
N ASN A 359 -4.24 18.29 12.88
CA ASN A 359 -3.97 18.37 14.31
C ASN A 359 -4.25 17.06 15.08
N GLU A 360 -4.57 15.97 14.39
CA GLU A 360 -4.64 14.66 15.02
C GLU A 360 -3.21 14.20 15.35
N ALA A 361 -2.92 13.94 16.63
CA ALA A 361 -1.62 13.49 17.10
C ALA A 361 -1.15 12.28 16.25
N LYS A 362 -0.03 12.42 15.58
CA LYS A 362 0.52 11.36 14.72
C LYS A 362 1.08 10.26 15.62
N ALA A 363 0.36 9.15 15.72
CA ALA A 363 0.96 7.91 16.21
C ALA A 363 1.90 7.36 15.13
N THR A 364 3.16 7.13 15.46
CA THR A 364 4.06 6.38 14.56
C THR A 364 3.61 4.93 14.57
N SER A 365 3.12 4.46 13.43
CA SER A 365 2.70 3.07 13.27
C SER A 365 3.93 2.15 13.22
N TRP A 366 4.03 1.21 14.15
CA TRP A 366 5.01 0.12 14.12
C TRP A 366 4.44 -1.11 13.44
N TYR A 367 3.18 -1.40 13.68
CA TYR A 367 2.39 -2.41 13.00
C TYR A 367 0.92 -1.96 12.99
N ASP A 368 0.29 -1.95 11.84
CA ASP A 368 -1.13 -1.60 11.70
C ASP A 368 -1.67 -2.11 10.36
N LEU A 369 -2.96 -2.47 10.33
CA LEU A 369 -3.65 -2.94 9.13
C LEU A 369 -2.87 -4.02 8.36
N GLY A 370 -2.28 -4.96 9.08
CA GLY A 370 -1.59 -6.11 8.50
C GLY A 370 -0.17 -5.85 7.99
N ARG A 371 0.43 -4.67 8.23
CA ARG A 371 1.79 -4.35 7.79
C ARG A 371 2.64 -3.68 8.84
N LEU A 372 3.95 -3.79 8.68
CA LEU A 372 4.93 -3.01 9.44
C LEU A 372 5.00 -1.57 8.93
N GLY A 373 5.23 -0.64 9.85
CA GLY A 373 5.53 0.75 9.52
C GLY A 373 6.86 0.91 8.80
N SER A 374 7.08 2.06 8.17
CA SER A 374 8.32 2.37 7.47
C SER A 374 9.52 2.29 8.42
N GLY A 375 10.58 1.57 8.01
CA GLY A 375 11.79 1.37 8.80
C GLY A 375 11.63 0.44 10.01
N ILE A 376 10.49 -0.24 10.17
CA ILE A 376 10.26 -1.23 11.22
C ILE A 376 10.58 -2.63 10.69
N LEU A 377 11.36 -3.38 11.46
CA LEU A 377 11.69 -4.78 11.20
C LEU A 377 11.08 -5.67 12.28
N ALA A 378 10.57 -6.84 11.92
CA ALA A 378 10.06 -7.83 12.85
C ALA A 378 10.89 -9.12 12.82
N PHE A 379 11.11 -9.71 14.00
CA PHE A 379 11.92 -10.91 14.17
C PHE A 379 11.24 -11.93 15.10
N GLY A 380 11.31 -13.22 14.74
CA GLY A 380 11.07 -14.35 15.62
C GLY A 380 12.44 -14.94 16.01
N GLY A 381 12.91 -14.67 17.24
CA GLY A 381 14.32 -14.89 17.59
C GLY A 381 15.23 -14.11 16.64
N ASP A 382 16.15 -14.79 15.94
CA ASP A 382 17.06 -14.18 14.96
C ASP A 382 16.50 -14.24 13.51
N THR A 383 15.30 -14.78 13.32
CA THR A 383 14.69 -14.94 12.00
C THR A 383 13.79 -13.75 11.68
N ARG A 384 14.05 -13.07 10.56
CA ARG A 384 13.21 -11.97 10.08
C ARG A 384 11.83 -12.48 9.68
N LEU A 385 10.77 -11.76 10.10
CA LEU A 385 9.38 -12.05 9.79
C LEU A 385 8.79 -10.90 8.93
N PRO A 386 8.87 -10.99 7.59
CA PRO A 386 8.37 -9.94 6.70
C PRO A 386 6.89 -9.63 6.98
N ASN A 387 6.57 -8.35 7.17
CA ASN A 387 5.22 -7.89 7.54
C ASN A 387 4.60 -8.65 8.72
N LEU A 388 5.45 -9.07 9.67
CA LEU A 388 5.03 -9.86 10.82
C LEU A 388 4.28 -11.14 10.40
N ARG A 389 4.82 -11.87 9.42
CA ARG A 389 4.23 -13.11 8.88
C ARG A 389 5.32 -14.15 8.63
N GLY A 390 5.02 -15.41 8.93
CA GLY A 390 5.93 -16.54 8.70
C GLY A 390 6.31 -17.25 9.99
N GLU A 391 7.39 -18.02 9.95
CA GLU A 391 7.87 -18.86 11.04
C GLU A 391 9.35 -18.62 11.32
N GLY A 392 9.75 -18.50 12.60
CA GLY A 392 11.14 -18.36 12.99
C GLY A 392 11.32 -18.24 14.49
N GLY A 393 12.43 -18.75 15.05
CA GLY A 393 12.77 -18.64 16.48
C GLY A 393 11.69 -19.14 17.46
N GLY A 394 10.87 -20.11 17.07
CA GLY A 394 9.74 -20.58 17.87
C GLY A 394 8.48 -19.70 17.78
N ILE A 395 8.46 -18.70 16.89
CA ILE A 395 7.29 -17.88 16.57
C ILE A 395 6.64 -18.40 15.29
N VAL A 396 5.31 -18.47 15.28
CA VAL A 396 4.49 -18.66 14.07
C VAL A 396 3.51 -17.49 14.01
N ALA A 397 3.60 -16.67 12.97
CA ALA A 397 2.73 -15.53 12.75
C ALA A 397 1.89 -15.72 11.47
N ARG A 398 0.57 -15.64 11.60
CA ARG A 398 -0.41 -15.83 10.50
C ARG A 398 -1.32 -14.61 10.38
N GLY A 399 -1.85 -14.38 9.17
CA GLY A 399 -2.89 -13.38 8.95
C GLY A 399 -4.15 -13.70 9.74
N LEU A 400 -4.80 -12.68 10.27
CA LEU A 400 -6.06 -12.76 11.00
C LEU A 400 -6.95 -11.59 10.57
N ASP A 401 -8.22 -11.88 10.32
CA ASP A 401 -9.24 -10.87 10.06
C ASP A 401 -9.85 -10.39 11.38
N LYS A 402 -9.69 -9.12 11.70
CA LYS A 402 -10.36 -8.48 12.86
C LYS A 402 -11.56 -7.66 12.40
N ASP A 403 -11.31 -6.52 11.77
CA ASP A 403 -12.32 -5.63 11.18
C ASP A 403 -12.30 -5.71 9.65
N ARG A 404 -11.17 -6.17 9.09
CA ARG A 404 -10.88 -6.29 7.66
C ARG A 404 -10.02 -7.51 7.41
N GLN A 405 -9.88 -7.87 6.14
CA GLN A 405 -9.04 -9.00 5.72
C GLN A 405 -7.57 -8.79 6.13
N GLU A 406 -7.02 -9.76 6.86
CA GLU A 406 -5.63 -9.81 7.34
C GLU A 406 -5.12 -8.52 8.03
N ASP A 407 -6.01 -7.75 8.64
CA ASP A 407 -5.67 -6.51 9.34
C ASP A 407 -5.05 -6.74 10.73
N ALA A 408 -4.98 -7.98 11.18
CA ALA A 408 -4.33 -8.41 12.40
C ALA A 408 -3.42 -9.61 12.17
N ARG A 409 -2.73 -10.05 13.23
CA ARG A 409 -1.92 -11.26 13.23
C ARG A 409 -2.28 -12.14 14.42
N GLU A 410 -2.41 -13.43 14.14
CA GLU A 410 -2.38 -14.45 15.18
C GLU A 410 -0.93 -14.95 15.33
N ILE A 411 -0.39 -14.81 16.52
CA ILE A 411 1.01 -15.10 16.83
C ILE A 411 1.09 -16.18 17.89
N THR A 412 1.63 -17.33 17.52
CA THR A 412 1.86 -18.46 18.42
C THR A 412 3.32 -18.47 18.81
N PHE A 413 3.55 -18.54 20.14
CA PHE A 413 4.85 -18.64 20.78
C PHE A 413 5.10 -20.08 21.20
N GLY A 414 6.24 -20.64 20.85
CA GLY A 414 6.83 -21.80 21.51
C GLY A 414 7.43 -21.44 22.88
N PRO A 415 7.83 -22.43 23.69
CA PRO A 415 8.46 -22.16 24.98
C PRO A 415 9.75 -21.36 24.84
N GLY A 416 9.86 -20.23 25.53
CA GLY A 416 11.02 -19.34 25.49
C GLY A 416 11.16 -18.52 24.21
N ALA A 417 10.17 -18.56 23.31
CA ALA A 417 10.21 -17.80 22.06
C ALA A 417 10.01 -16.30 22.28
N THR A 418 10.69 -15.50 21.47
CA THR A 418 10.65 -14.04 21.49
C THR A 418 10.23 -13.50 20.12
N LEU A 419 9.21 -12.64 20.12
CA LEU A 419 8.86 -11.78 19.02
C LEU A 419 9.43 -10.38 19.28
N ALA A 420 10.18 -9.80 18.36
CA ALA A 420 10.71 -8.45 18.47
C ALA A 420 10.35 -7.60 17.26
N LEU A 421 10.10 -6.32 17.51
CA LEU A 421 10.03 -5.28 16.49
C LEU A 421 11.11 -4.24 16.79
N GLU A 422 11.78 -3.76 15.74
CA GLU A 422 12.90 -2.81 15.83
C GLU A 422 12.74 -1.71 14.79
N GLN A 423 13.14 -0.49 15.17
CA GLN A 423 13.16 0.69 14.31
C GLN A 423 14.57 1.21 14.14
N SER A 424 14.93 1.67 12.95
CA SER A 424 16.17 2.42 12.72
C SER A 424 16.02 3.85 13.26
N GLY A 425 16.89 4.26 14.17
CA GLY A 425 16.90 5.61 14.76
C GLY A 425 16.30 5.67 16.16
N SER A 426 16.20 6.88 16.74
CA SER A 426 15.59 7.14 18.04
C SER A 426 14.13 7.59 17.85
N GLY A 427 13.25 7.19 18.75
CA GLY A 427 11.86 7.62 18.79
C GLY A 427 11.46 8.04 20.21
N SER A 428 10.44 8.89 20.37
CA SER A 428 9.80 9.30 21.62
C SER A 428 8.35 8.85 21.68
N GLY A 429 7.73 8.89 22.85
CA GLY A 429 6.32 8.63 23.06
C GLY A 429 5.96 7.21 23.51
N ASP A 430 4.74 7.07 24.01
CA ASP A 430 4.21 5.85 24.61
C ASP A 430 3.98 4.74 23.58
N PHE A 431 4.31 3.49 23.93
CA PHE A 431 3.88 2.35 23.12
C PHE A 431 2.43 1.96 23.42
N ARG A 432 1.67 1.69 22.38
CA ARG A 432 0.28 1.22 22.41
C ARG A 432 0.15 -0.07 21.62
N ILE A 433 -0.30 -1.14 22.27
CA ILE A 433 -0.48 -2.46 21.67
C ILE A 433 -1.96 -2.83 21.75
N LEU A 434 -2.63 -2.93 20.60
CA LEU A 434 -4.00 -3.47 20.50
C LEU A 434 -3.93 -4.98 20.30
N TYR A 435 -4.41 -5.74 21.29
CA TYR A 435 -4.28 -7.19 21.33
C TYR A 435 -5.52 -7.92 21.84
N ASN A 436 -5.57 -9.22 21.60
CA ASN A 436 -6.57 -10.15 22.14
C ASN A 436 -5.92 -11.49 22.51
N LEU A 437 -6.44 -12.17 23.52
CA LEU A 437 -6.09 -13.52 23.88
C LEU A 437 -7.34 -14.36 24.18
N ALA A 438 -7.42 -15.56 23.59
CA ALA A 438 -8.49 -16.50 23.88
C ALA A 438 -8.35 -17.16 25.28
N SER A 439 -7.12 -17.42 25.74
CA SER A 439 -6.82 -18.11 26.97
C SER A 439 -5.70 -17.45 27.78
N GLN A 440 -5.66 -17.67 29.09
CA GLN A 440 -4.61 -17.15 29.96
C GLN A 440 -3.24 -17.74 29.58
N PRO A 441 -2.13 -16.95 29.68
CA PRO A 441 -0.79 -17.47 29.52
C PRO A 441 -0.51 -18.61 30.53
N ALA A 442 0.10 -19.69 30.04
CA ALA A 442 0.49 -20.83 30.89
C ALA A 442 1.81 -20.61 31.65
N GLY A 443 2.56 -19.56 31.33
CA GLY A 443 3.84 -19.23 31.94
C GLY A 443 4.08 -17.71 31.95
N LYS A 444 5.27 -17.32 32.45
CA LYS A 444 5.67 -15.91 32.49
C LYS A 444 5.75 -15.34 31.06
N VAL A 445 5.19 -14.14 30.90
CA VAL A 445 5.31 -13.34 29.67
C VAL A 445 6.00 -12.04 30.04
N THR A 446 7.13 -11.79 29.39
CA THR A 446 7.93 -10.58 29.57
C THR A 446 7.80 -9.70 28.35
N LEU A 447 7.51 -8.42 28.55
CA LEU A 447 7.63 -7.36 27.55
C LEU A 447 8.96 -6.64 27.79
N THR A 448 9.79 -6.56 26.77
CA THR A 448 11.03 -5.77 26.80
C THR A 448 10.83 -4.53 25.94
N VAL A 449 11.13 -3.35 26.49
CA VAL A 449 11.07 -2.07 25.78
C VAL A 449 12.37 -1.33 26.04
N GLY A 450 13.14 -1.07 24.99
CA GLY A 450 14.54 -0.66 25.17
C GLY A 450 15.31 -1.74 25.96
N ASP A 451 15.89 -1.34 27.10
CA ASP A 451 16.62 -2.22 28.01
C ASP A 451 15.78 -2.71 29.23
N GLU A 452 14.52 -2.26 29.33
CA GLU A 452 13.66 -2.54 30.47
C GLU A 452 12.80 -3.79 30.25
N GLU A 453 12.73 -4.66 31.24
CA GLU A 453 11.90 -5.88 31.27
C GLU A 453 10.68 -5.70 32.18
N ILE A 454 9.49 -5.85 31.62
CA ILE A 454 8.21 -5.72 32.33
C ILE A 454 7.48 -7.08 32.33
N ASP A 455 7.12 -7.58 33.48
CA ASP A 455 6.27 -8.78 33.59
C ASP A 455 4.80 -8.41 33.30
N ILE A 456 4.31 -8.80 32.13
CA ILE A 456 2.94 -8.54 31.68
C ILE A 456 1.99 -9.75 31.87
N THR A 457 2.45 -10.83 32.50
CA THR A 457 1.69 -12.07 32.64
C THR A 457 0.31 -11.84 33.27
N ARG A 458 0.25 -11.05 34.36
CA ARG A 458 -1.00 -10.74 35.05
C ARG A 458 -1.95 -9.90 34.18
N ASN A 459 -1.43 -8.94 33.42
CA ASN A 459 -2.22 -8.08 32.57
C ASN A 459 -2.86 -8.89 31.44
N LEU A 460 -2.11 -9.80 30.84
CA LEU A 460 -2.60 -10.71 29.81
C LEU A 460 -3.63 -11.70 30.40
N ALA A 461 -3.37 -12.26 31.58
CA ALA A 461 -4.31 -13.18 32.25
C ALA A 461 -5.67 -12.52 32.55
N LEU A 462 -5.67 -11.26 32.99
CA LEU A 462 -6.89 -10.48 33.22
C LEU A 462 -7.66 -10.12 31.95
N SER A 463 -6.99 -10.11 30.81
CA SER A 463 -7.55 -9.80 29.51
C SER A 463 -8.05 -11.02 28.74
N ALA A 464 -7.59 -12.21 29.09
CA ALA A 464 -7.92 -13.46 28.40
C ALA A 464 -9.43 -13.75 28.36
N GLY A 465 -9.92 -14.18 27.20
CA GLY A 465 -11.33 -14.46 26.95
C GLY A 465 -12.22 -13.22 26.91
N LYS A 466 -11.64 -12.03 26.81
CA LYS A 466 -12.32 -10.76 26.61
C LYS A 466 -12.09 -10.26 25.21
N ASP A 467 -12.85 -9.23 24.81
CA ASP A 467 -12.66 -8.53 23.54
C ASP A 467 -11.31 -7.79 23.47
N TRP A 468 -10.97 -7.29 22.32
CA TRP A 468 -9.74 -6.54 22.04
C TRP A 468 -9.43 -5.49 23.11
N ARG A 469 -8.19 -5.45 23.56
CA ARG A 469 -7.70 -4.56 24.62
C ARG A 469 -6.47 -3.79 24.15
N GLU A 470 -6.33 -2.58 24.65
CA GLU A 470 -5.13 -1.77 24.44
C GLU A 470 -4.25 -1.83 25.69
N MET A 471 -2.98 -2.17 25.50
CA MET A 471 -1.92 -2.04 26.50
C MET A 471 -1.13 -0.76 26.19
N ILE A 472 -0.94 0.07 27.16
CA ILE A 472 -0.17 1.33 27.04
C ILE A 472 1.06 1.20 27.93
N ILE A 473 2.24 1.43 27.36
CA ILE A 473 3.51 1.46 28.05
C ILE A 473 4.01 2.90 27.97
N THR A 474 3.97 3.60 29.10
CA THR A 474 4.39 5.00 29.20
C THR A 474 5.86 5.11 29.57
N GLU A 475 6.44 6.28 29.34
CA GLU A 475 7.81 6.62 29.78
C GLU A 475 7.99 6.49 31.30
N ASP A 476 6.92 6.62 32.10
CA ASP A 476 6.95 6.36 33.54
C ASP A 476 7.19 4.87 33.87
N CYS A 477 6.79 3.95 32.99
CA CYS A 477 7.01 2.51 33.15
C CYS A 477 8.39 2.07 32.63
N ALA A 478 8.92 2.74 31.62
CA ALA A 478 10.21 2.50 31.00
C ALA A 478 10.82 3.84 30.54
N PRO A 479 11.70 4.46 31.35
CA PRO A 479 12.23 5.80 31.07
C PRO A 479 13.01 5.93 29.74
N ASP A 480 13.56 4.83 29.25
CA ASP A 480 14.13 4.76 27.88
C ASP A 480 13.35 3.71 27.08
N LEU A 481 12.33 4.18 26.36
CA LEU A 481 11.52 3.31 25.51
C LEU A 481 12.30 2.81 24.27
N GLY A 482 13.50 3.32 24.01
CA GLY A 482 14.39 2.85 22.98
C GLY A 482 13.75 2.76 21.57
N ASN A 483 14.36 1.95 20.73
CA ASN A 483 13.90 1.67 19.37
C ASN A 483 13.55 0.18 19.15
N ARG A 484 13.27 -0.54 20.24
CA ARG A 484 12.96 -1.98 20.22
C ARG A 484 11.85 -2.30 21.21
N ILE A 485 10.89 -3.11 20.77
CA ILE A 485 9.89 -3.74 21.62
C ILE A 485 9.89 -5.24 21.38
N ALA A 486 9.87 -6.05 22.44
CA ALA A 486 9.85 -7.50 22.32
C ALA A 486 8.92 -8.16 23.33
N ILE A 487 8.27 -9.24 22.92
CA ILE A 487 7.43 -10.10 23.79
C ILE A 487 8.08 -11.47 23.85
N THR A 488 8.40 -11.95 25.06
CA THR A 488 8.94 -13.28 25.30
C THR A 488 7.97 -14.10 26.14
N SER A 489 7.63 -15.31 25.71
CA SER A 489 6.77 -16.22 26.48
C SER A 489 7.54 -17.45 26.96
N ALA A 490 7.54 -17.70 28.28
CA ALA A 490 8.22 -18.86 28.86
C ALA A 490 7.52 -20.21 28.57
N ALA A 491 6.23 -20.18 28.19
CA ALA A 491 5.41 -21.34 27.85
C ALA A 491 4.67 -21.10 26.53
N PRO A 492 4.12 -22.12 25.86
CA PRO A 492 3.31 -21.93 24.68
C PRO A 492 2.16 -20.95 24.93
N MET A 493 2.00 -19.98 24.03
CA MET A 493 0.96 -18.94 24.10
C MET A 493 0.54 -18.54 22.70
N THR A 494 -0.73 -18.20 22.51
CA THR A 494 -1.22 -17.56 21.29
C THR A 494 -1.82 -16.20 21.66
N ILE A 495 -1.37 -15.16 20.98
CA ILE A 495 -1.87 -13.78 21.08
C ILE A 495 -2.25 -13.27 19.70
N GLN A 496 -3.29 -12.49 19.65
CA GLN A 496 -3.69 -11.77 18.45
C GLN A 496 -3.27 -10.30 18.59
N ILE A 497 -2.62 -9.72 17.59
CA ILE A 497 -2.18 -8.33 17.58
C ILE A 497 -2.74 -7.63 16.34
N ALA A 498 -3.46 -6.53 16.54
CA ALA A 498 -4.02 -5.73 15.47
C ALA A 498 -3.23 -4.43 15.24
N ARG A 499 -2.62 -3.85 16.28
CA ARG A 499 -1.84 -2.62 16.15
C ARG A 499 -0.72 -2.57 17.19
N ILE A 500 0.42 -2.06 16.75
CA ILE A 500 1.51 -1.57 17.61
C ILE A 500 1.84 -0.17 17.11
N ALA A 501 1.71 0.82 17.96
CA ALA A 501 1.97 2.23 17.61
C ALA A 501 2.78 2.91 18.70
N ARG A 502 3.50 3.97 18.33
CA ARG A 502 4.17 4.88 19.24
C ARG A 502 3.51 6.24 19.11
N GLN A 503 3.12 6.87 20.22
CA GLN A 503 2.37 8.11 20.23
C GLN A 503 2.95 9.07 21.28
N ASP A 504 3.29 10.30 20.86
CA ASP A 504 3.70 11.40 21.73
C ASP A 504 2.56 11.95 22.58
#